data_568cb2a2fe23a69896a80d71eeddfba2
#
_entry.id   568cb2a2fe23a69896a80d71eeddfba2
#
_cell.length_a   1.000
_cell.length_b   1.000
_cell.length_c   1.000
_cell.angle_alpha   90.00
_cell.angle_beta   90.00
_cell.angle_gamma   90.00
#
_symmetry.space_group_name_H-M   'P 1'
#
loop_
_entity.id
_entity.type
_entity.pdbx_description
1 polymer ?
#
loop_
_entity_poly.entity_id
_entity_poly.type
_entity_poly.pdbx_seq_one_letter_code
_entity_poly.pdbx_strand_id
1 'polypeptide(L)'
;MIERNITYHISEERIDRAMFIMETVGIGEIVKEQKCIDKLGRASWQCFTNTGVILVLSEDKKMLITLYIATQPKVSAIYEGNCPNWVMKLVKKNKQLAIQQNKVRG
;
A
#
# COMPACT_ATOMS: atom_id res chain seq x y z
N MET A 1 1.28 -12.68 -3.53
CA MET A 1 2.50 -12.63 -2.74
C MET A 1 3.52 -11.71 -3.39
N ILE A 2 4.27 -11.02 -2.55
CA ILE A 2 5.34 -10.17 -3.07
C ILE A 2 6.41 -11.03 -3.70
N GLU A 3 6.86 -10.63 -4.88
CA GLU A 3 7.89 -11.38 -5.56
C GLU A 3 9.18 -11.43 -4.76
N ARG A 4 9.84 -12.57 -4.79
CA ARG A 4 11.07 -12.77 -4.03
C ARG A 4 12.23 -11.90 -4.51
N ASN A 5 12.08 -11.27 -5.67
CA ASN A 5 13.13 -10.39 -6.19
C ASN A 5 13.00 -8.96 -5.70
N ILE A 6 11.96 -8.65 -4.94
CA ILE A 6 11.76 -7.30 -4.42
C ILE A 6 12.73 -7.06 -3.29
N THR A 7 13.47 -5.95 -3.38
CA THR A 7 14.41 -5.54 -2.35
C THR A 7 13.73 -4.52 -1.44
N TYR A 8 13.86 -4.71 -0.13
CA TYR A 8 13.21 -3.83 0.85
C TYR A 8 14.18 -2.74 1.28
N HIS A 9 13.93 -1.51 0.79
CA HIS A 9 14.67 -0.32 1.21
C HIS A 9 13.75 0.56 2.04
N ILE A 10 13.59 0.18 3.32
CA ILE A 10 12.65 0.84 4.19
C ILE A 10 13.38 1.44 5.39
N SER A 11 13.04 2.69 5.74
CA SER A 11 13.55 3.30 6.96
C SER A 11 13.00 2.55 8.18
N GLU A 12 13.63 2.73 9.36
CA GLU A 12 13.17 2.10 10.59
C GLU A 12 11.69 2.36 10.86
N GLU A 13 11.26 3.59 10.64
CA GLU A 13 9.86 3.97 10.87
C GLU A 13 8.91 3.16 10.01
N ARG A 14 9.32 2.92 8.77
CA ARG A 14 8.48 2.16 7.83
C ARG A 14 8.54 0.66 8.12
N ILE A 15 9.65 0.20 8.70
CA ILE A 15 9.74 -1.20 9.12
C ILE A 15 8.72 -1.48 10.21
N ASP A 16 8.59 -0.57 11.17
CA ASP A 16 7.59 -0.73 12.23
C ASP A 16 6.18 -0.78 11.66
N ARG A 17 5.89 0.08 10.70
CA ARG A 17 4.59 0.07 10.04
C ARG A 17 4.37 -1.21 9.26
N ALA A 18 5.41 -1.70 8.57
CA ALA A 18 5.32 -2.96 7.83
C ALA A 18 5.00 -4.12 8.76
N MET A 19 5.65 -4.18 9.91
CA MET A 19 5.38 -5.22 10.89
C MET A 19 3.96 -5.14 11.42
N PHE A 20 3.50 -3.94 11.72
CA PHE A 20 2.12 -3.73 12.16
C PHE A 20 1.13 -4.25 11.11
N ILE A 21 1.36 -3.92 9.85
CA ILE A 21 0.49 -4.34 8.76
C ILE A 21 0.49 -5.87 8.64
N MET A 22 1.66 -6.49 8.70
CA MET A 22 1.76 -7.95 8.58
C MET A 22 1.07 -8.66 9.73
N GLU A 23 1.10 -8.06 10.92
CA GLU A 23 0.47 -8.67 12.10
C GLU A 23 -1.04 -8.46 12.15
N THR A 24 -1.54 -7.43 11.47
CA THR A 24 -2.98 -7.11 11.53
C THR A 24 -3.73 -7.62 10.31
N VAL A 25 -3.43 -7.12 9.12
CA VAL A 25 -4.18 -7.46 7.91
C VAL A 25 -3.41 -8.35 6.96
N GLY A 26 -2.10 -8.37 7.07
CA GLY A 26 -1.27 -9.08 6.11
C GLY A 26 -1.21 -8.36 4.77
N ILE A 27 -0.27 -8.76 3.92
CA ILE A 27 -0.08 -8.07 2.64
C ILE A 27 -1.05 -8.57 1.57
N GLY A 28 -1.31 -9.87 1.51
CA GLY A 28 -2.25 -10.41 0.52
C GLY A 28 -1.70 -10.40 -0.89
N GLU A 29 -2.60 -10.37 -1.86
CA GLU A 29 -2.25 -10.40 -3.27
C GLU A 29 -2.65 -9.11 -3.97
N ILE A 30 -1.84 -8.66 -4.93
CA ILE A 30 -2.09 -7.44 -5.70
C ILE A 30 -3.28 -7.69 -6.63
N VAL A 31 -4.28 -6.81 -6.57
CA VAL A 31 -5.47 -6.90 -7.41
C VAL A 31 -5.62 -5.70 -8.34
N LYS A 32 -4.88 -4.62 -8.11
CA LYS A 32 -4.94 -3.44 -8.97
C LYS A 32 -3.62 -2.70 -8.88
N GLU A 33 -3.13 -2.23 -10.02
CA GLU A 33 -1.89 -1.47 -10.10
C GLU A 33 -2.12 -0.18 -10.87
N GLN A 34 -1.41 0.87 -10.47
CA GLN A 34 -1.42 2.12 -11.20
C GLN A 34 -0.02 2.72 -11.20
N LYS A 35 0.45 3.10 -12.38
CA LYS A 35 1.74 3.76 -12.50
C LYS A 35 1.56 5.23 -12.15
N CYS A 36 2.46 5.76 -11.33
CA CYS A 36 2.43 7.14 -10.87
C CYS A 36 3.76 7.79 -11.17
N ILE A 37 3.71 9.08 -11.49
CA ILE A 37 4.91 9.87 -11.74
C ILE A 37 4.89 11.04 -10.78
N ASP A 38 5.96 11.20 -10.00
CA ASP A 38 6.03 12.28 -9.03
C ASP A 38 6.48 13.59 -9.69
N LYS A 39 6.60 14.64 -8.86
CA LYS A 39 6.97 15.97 -9.35
C LYS A 39 8.35 16.03 -9.98
N LEU A 40 9.21 15.09 -9.64
CA LEU A 40 10.57 15.02 -10.18
C LEU A 40 10.68 14.11 -11.39
N GLY A 41 9.54 13.63 -11.89
CA GLY A 41 9.50 12.75 -13.05
C GLY A 41 9.83 11.30 -12.75
N ARG A 42 9.93 10.93 -11.46
CA ARG A 42 10.24 9.55 -11.10
C ARG A 42 8.98 8.71 -11.10
N ALA A 43 9.07 7.54 -11.73
CA ALA A 43 7.93 6.64 -11.83
C ALA A 43 7.93 5.62 -10.69
N SER A 44 6.73 5.25 -10.26
CA SER A 44 6.53 4.20 -9.27
C SER A 44 5.20 3.52 -9.54
N TRP A 45 4.99 2.37 -8.92
CA TRP A 45 3.73 1.64 -9.04
C TRP A 45 3.05 1.62 -7.68
N GLN A 46 1.78 2.00 -7.66
CA GLN A 46 0.95 1.84 -6.48
C GLN A 46 0.08 0.61 -6.70
N CYS A 47 0.25 -0.37 -5.83
CA CYS A 47 -0.36 -1.67 -5.98
C CYS A 47 -1.29 -1.94 -4.81
N PHE A 48 -2.58 -2.06 -5.10
CA PHE A 48 -3.59 -2.34 -4.08
C PHE A 48 -3.76 -3.84 -3.93
N THR A 49 -3.74 -4.31 -2.68
CA THR A 49 -3.89 -5.74 -2.39
C THR A 49 -5.28 -6.04 -1.84
N ASN A 50 -5.65 -7.33 -1.89
CA ASN A 50 -6.97 -7.76 -1.44
C ASN A 50 -7.16 -7.72 0.08
N THR A 51 -6.13 -7.37 0.84
CA THR A 51 -6.26 -7.14 2.28
C THR A 51 -6.40 -5.66 2.62
N GLY A 52 -6.38 -4.79 1.62
CA GLY A 52 -6.52 -3.36 1.83
C GLY A 52 -5.21 -2.64 2.07
N VAL A 53 -4.11 -3.18 1.58
CA VAL A 53 -2.79 -2.58 1.72
C VAL A 53 -2.34 -2.04 0.37
N ILE A 54 -1.68 -0.88 0.36
CA ILE A 54 -1.06 -0.35 -0.84
C ILE A 54 0.45 -0.54 -0.73
N LEU A 55 1.04 -1.16 -1.74
CA LEU A 55 2.48 -1.30 -1.87
C LEU A 55 2.95 -0.31 -2.91
N VAL A 56 3.96 0.48 -2.57
CA VAL A 56 4.57 1.40 -3.53
C VAL A 56 5.87 0.78 -3.99
N LEU A 57 5.93 0.39 -5.25
CA LEU A 57 7.08 -0.28 -5.84
C LEU A 57 7.83 0.64 -6.79
N SER A 58 9.11 0.38 -6.97
CA SER A 58 9.91 1.10 -7.96
C SER A 58 9.37 0.83 -9.36
N GLU A 59 9.84 1.61 -10.34
CA GLU A 59 9.35 1.49 -11.72
C GLU A 59 9.52 0.08 -12.28
N ASP A 60 10.62 -0.59 -11.96
CA ASP A 60 10.87 -1.96 -12.40
C ASP A 60 10.22 -3.00 -11.48
N LYS A 61 9.53 -2.56 -10.45
CA LYS A 61 8.83 -3.41 -9.47
C LYS A 61 9.75 -4.33 -8.67
N LYS A 62 11.04 -4.03 -8.63
CA LYS A 62 12.01 -4.86 -7.90
C LYS A 62 12.27 -4.36 -6.48
N MET A 63 11.86 -3.15 -6.18
CA MET A 63 12.14 -2.54 -4.89
C MET A 63 10.85 -2.07 -4.26
N LEU A 64 10.64 -2.44 -2.99
CA LEU A 64 9.50 -1.94 -2.22
C LEU A 64 9.91 -0.62 -1.58
N ILE A 65 9.31 0.48 -2.02
CA ILE A 65 9.63 1.80 -1.51
C ILE A 65 8.93 2.02 -0.17
N THR A 66 7.64 1.72 -0.11
CA THR A 66 6.87 1.84 1.13
C THR A 66 5.58 1.04 1.02
N LEU A 67 4.89 0.89 2.15
CA LEU A 67 3.57 0.27 2.16
C LEU A 67 2.75 0.91 3.27
N TYR A 68 1.42 0.89 3.11
CA TYR A 68 0.51 1.44 4.11
C TYR A 68 -0.88 0.86 3.90
N ILE A 69 -1.68 0.94 4.97
CA ILE A 69 -3.09 0.54 4.89
C ILE A 69 -3.83 1.61 4.09
N ALA A 70 -4.59 1.17 3.09
CA ALA A 70 -5.23 2.07 2.14
C ALA A 70 -6.29 2.95 2.79
N THR A 71 -6.34 4.21 2.35
CA THR A 71 -7.39 5.14 2.72
C THR A 71 -8.27 5.39 1.50
N GLN A 72 -9.47 5.97 1.72
CA GLN A 72 -10.40 6.21 0.63
C GLN A 72 -9.81 7.07 -0.50
N PRO A 73 -9.14 8.20 -0.21
CA PRO A 73 -8.57 8.99 -1.31
C PRO A 73 -7.55 8.21 -2.14
N LYS A 74 -6.78 7.34 -1.49
CA LYS A 74 -5.75 6.58 -2.20
C LYS A 74 -6.34 5.53 -3.12
N VAL A 75 -7.34 4.76 -2.66
CA VAL A 75 -7.97 3.77 -3.52
C VAL A 75 -8.77 4.42 -4.64
N SER A 76 -9.39 5.56 -4.37
CA SER A 76 -10.11 6.29 -5.42
C SER A 76 -9.15 6.69 -6.54
N ALA A 77 -7.94 7.13 -6.20
CA ALA A 77 -6.94 7.49 -7.18
C ALA A 77 -6.49 6.26 -7.99
N ILE A 78 -6.23 5.15 -7.31
CA ILE A 78 -5.77 3.93 -7.98
C ILE A 78 -6.83 3.39 -8.95
N TYR A 79 -8.10 3.47 -8.58
CA TYR A 79 -9.20 3.02 -9.42
C TYR A 79 -9.77 4.11 -10.32
N GLU A 80 -9.14 5.28 -10.33
CA GLU A 80 -9.52 6.40 -11.20
C GLU A 80 -11.01 6.75 -11.08
N GLY A 81 -11.50 6.76 -9.85
CA GLY A 81 -12.89 7.10 -9.57
C GLY A 81 -13.87 5.95 -9.70
N ASN A 82 -13.44 4.80 -10.18
CA ASN A 82 -14.30 3.64 -10.38
C ASN A 82 -14.05 2.55 -9.34
N CYS A 83 -14.00 2.95 -8.07
CA CYS A 83 -13.68 2.05 -6.99
C CYS A 83 -14.82 1.05 -6.75
N PRO A 84 -14.55 -0.26 -6.81
CA PRO A 84 -15.57 -1.28 -6.54
C PRO A 84 -16.10 -1.21 -5.11
N ASN A 85 -17.34 -1.65 -4.91
CA ASN A 85 -17.95 -1.63 -3.58
C ASN A 85 -17.17 -2.46 -2.56
N TRP A 86 -16.63 -3.61 -2.96
CA TRP A 86 -15.89 -4.44 -2.02
C TRP A 86 -14.62 -3.74 -1.52
N VAL A 87 -14.00 -2.92 -2.37
CA VAL A 87 -12.82 -2.15 -2.00
C VAL A 87 -13.21 -1.08 -0.97
N MET A 88 -14.32 -0.38 -1.22
CA MET A 88 -14.79 0.64 -0.29
C MET A 88 -15.14 0.03 1.07
N LYS A 89 -15.76 -1.13 1.07
CA LYS A 89 -16.09 -1.83 2.31
C LYS A 89 -14.82 -2.25 3.06
N LEU A 90 -13.84 -2.71 2.34
CA LEU A 90 -12.57 -3.12 2.92
C LEU A 90 -11.83 -1.93 3.56
N VAL A 91 -11.79 -0.81 2.86
CA VAL A 91 -11.17 0.42 3.37
C VAL A 91 -11.90 0.88 4.64
N LYS A 92 -13.22 0.82 4.63
CA LYS A 92 -14.02 1.20 5.80
C LYS A 92 -13.76 0.26 6.98
N LYS A 93 -13.66 -1.04 6.70
CA LYS A 93 -13.36 -2.03 7.73
C LYS A 93 -12.00 -1.77 8.38
N ASN A 94 -11.03 -1.35 7.59
CA ASN A 94 -9.66 -1.14 8.06
C ASN A 94 -9.41 0.28 8.58
N LYS A 95 -10.43 1.11 8.68
CA LYS A 95 -10.25 2.52 9.01
C LYS A 95 -9.49 2.73 10.32
N GLN A 96 -9.84 1.99 11.35
CA GLN A 96 -9.17 2.14 12.65
C GLN A 96 -7.70 1.72 12.57
N LEU A 97 -7.43 0.67 11.82
CA LEU A 97 -6.05 0.23 11.62
C LEU A 97 -5.25 1.26 10.81
N ALA A 98 -5.89 1.89 9.84
CA ALA A 98 -5.24 2.94 9.05
C ALA A 98 -4.86 4.13 9.93
N ILE A 99 -5.70 4.46 10.91
CA ILE A 99 -5.38 5.51 11.88
C ILE A 99 -4.23 5.06 12.78
N GLN A 100 -4.28 3.83 13.27
CA GLN A 100 -3.27 3.30 14.18
C GLN A 100 -1.89 3.19 13.52
N GLN A 101 -1.83 2.92 12.21
CA GLN A 101 -0.54 2.78 11.54
C GLN A 101 0.32 4.04 11.65
N ASN A 102 -0.32 5.19 11.77
CA ASN A 102 0.40 6.46 11.89
C ASN A 102 0.95 6.69 13.29
N LYS A 103 0.58 5.85 14.25
CA LYS A 103 1.03 5.96 15.64
C LYS A 103 2.08 4.92 16.00
N VAL A 104 2.32 3.96 15.12
CA VAL A 104 3.18 2.81 15.41
C VAL A 104 4.63 3.23 15.65
N ARG A 105 5.06 4.25 14.97
CA ARG A 105 6.45 4.71 15.09
C ARG A 105 6.71 5.53 16.34
N GLY A 106 5.69 5.73 17.13
CA GLY A 106 5.79 6.38 18.41
C GLY A 106 6.26 7.78 18.41
#